data_e086478038ab75d72e80e6dbce253054
#
_entry.id   e086478038ab75d72e80e6dbce253054
#
_cell.length_a   1.000
_cell.length_b   1.000
_cell.length_c   1.000
_cell.angle_alpha   90.00
_cell.angle_beta   90.00
_cell.angle_gamma   90.00
#
_symmetry.space_group_name_H-M   'P 1'
#
loop_
_entity.id
_entity.type
_entity.pdbx_description
1 polymer ?
#
loop_
_entity_poly.entity_id
_entity_poly.type
_entity_poly.pdbx_seq_one_letter_code
_entity_poly.pdbx_strand_id
1 'polypeptide(L)'
;PEWMPSGLVNLGLDLRGGAHLLAEVQLADVYASRMEAQWPEVRDALRSLTPVRREEAPAGELRVRLNDPSKMAEALQITRDLARPVTTVTGAGGSDINVSGANGTITITLSDAEKQATDERTMQQSLEIVRRRIDEVGTREPTIQRQGADRILIQVPGIGSAAELKAIIGTTA
;
A
#
# COMPACT_ATOMS: atom_id res chain seq x y z
N PRO A 1 2.48 6.39 -13.46
CA PRO A 1 1.26 5.90 -12.83
C PRO A 1 1.27 6.25 -11.33
N GLU A 2 0.22 6.93 -10.87
CA GLU A 2 0.07 7.54 -9.53
C GLU A 2 -0.14 6.53 -8.37
N TRP A 3 0.10 5.25 -8.60
CA TRP A 3 -0.08 4.19 -7.58
C TRP A 3 1.19 3.84 -6.81
N MET A 4 2.30 4.51 -7.10
CA MET A 4 3.58 4.22 -6.45
C MET A 4 3.71 5.03 -5.16
N PRO A 5 4.00 4.39 -4.00
CA PRO A 5 4.21 5.12 -2.75
C PRO A 5 5.34 6.12 -2.93
N SER A 6 5.02 7.40 -2.83
CA SER A 6 5.94 8.52 -3.04
C SER A 6 6.87 8.81 -1.85
N GLY A 7 6.92 7.93 -0.85
CA GLY A 7 7.66 8.15 0.39
C GLY A 7 8.73 7.10 0.67
N LEU A 8 9.91 7.22 0.06
CA LEU A 8 11.11 6.57 0.57
C LEU A 8 11.76 7.48 1.61
N VAL A 9 11.61 7.18 2.90
CA VAL A 9 12.39 7.83 3.96
C VAL A 9 13.77 7.18 4.01
N ASN A 10 14.83 7.99 3.90
CA ASN A 10 16.19 7.51 3.73
C ASN A 10 17.05 7.77 4.98
N LEU A 11 17.67 6.71 5.47
CA LEU A 11 18.80 6.78 6.40
C LEU A 11 20.05 6.37 5.61
N GLY A 12 20.91 7.34 5.25
CA GLY A 12 22.13 7.09 4.49
C GLY A 12 23.35 6.98 5.40
N LEU A 13 24.24 6.03 5.12
CA LEU A 13 25.57 5.91 5.69
C LEU A 13 26.59 5.83 4.55
N ASP A 14 27.53 6.79 4.53
CA ASP A 14 28.67 6.76 3.62
C ASP A 14 29.80 5.96 4.27
N LEU A 15 30.14 4.82 3.67
CA LEU A 15 31.26 3.99 4.09
C LEU A 15 32.33 3.92 2.98
N ARG A 16 33.60 3.72 3.36
CA ARG A 16 34.70 3.60 2.39
C ARG A 16 34.45 2.42 1.45
N GLY A 17 34.29 2.71 0.14
CA GLY A 17 34.18 1.69 -0.92
C GLY A 17 32.79 1.56 -1.57
N GLY A 18 31.83 2.40 -1.25
CA GLY A 18 30.51 2.40 -1.89
C GLY A 18 29.43 3.15 -1.11
N ALA A 19 28.28 3.37 -1.74
CA ALA A 19 27.12 3.98 -1.10
C ALA A 19 26.22 2.92 -0.46
N HIS A 20 25.75 3.20 0.73
CA HIS A 20 24.76 2.40 1.47
C HIS A 20 23.52 3.25 1.72
N LEU A 21 22.36 2.70 1.42
CA LEU A 21 21.08 3.34 1.62
C LEU A 21 20.09 2.36 2.24
N LEU A 22 19.41 2.77 3.31
CA LEU A 22 18.26 2.07 3.84
C LEU A 22 17.02 2.85 3.40
N ALA A 23 16.20 2.23 2.55
CA ALA A 23 14.98 2.81 2.03
C ALA A 23 13.77 2.21 2.76
N GLU A 24 12.82 3.04 3.16
CA GLU A 24 11.55 2.63 3.76
C GLU A 24 10.43 2.76 2.73
N VAL A 25 9.62 1.71 2.59
CA VAL A 25 8.43 1.71 1.72
C VAL A 25 7.23 2.12 2.54
N GLN A 26 6.51 3.17 2.11
CA GLN A 26 5.35 3.72 2.82
C GLN A 26 4.11 2.86 2.59
N LEU A 27 4.00 1.73 3.27
CA LEU A 27 2.87 0.80 3.13
C LEU A 27 1.53 1.42 3.56
N ALA A 28 1.54 2.35 4.51
CA ALA A 28 0.33 3.08 4.92
C ALA A 28 -0.30 3.87 3.78
N ASP A 29 0.50 4.46 2.89
CA ASP A 29 0.01 5.21 1.72
C ASP A 29 -0.62 4.26 0.70
N VAL A 30 -0.10 3.04 0.58
CA VAL A 30 -0.69 1.99 -0.29
C VAL A 30 -2.08 1.61 0.23
N TYR A 31 -2.23 1.43 1.55
CA TYR A 31 -3.53 1.12 2.16
C TYR A 31 -4.53 2.27 1.99
N ALA A 32 -4.08 3.51 2.20
CA ALA A 32 -4.91 4.70 2.00
C ALA A 32 -5.40 4.78 0.55
N SER A 33 -4.51 4.63 -0.43
CA SER A 33 -4.86 4.64 -1.86
C SER A 33 -5.84 3.52 -2.22
N ARG A 34 -5.69 2.34 -1.62
CA ARG A 34 -6.61 1.22 -1.81
C ARG A 34 -8.01 1.54 -1.30
N MET A 35 -8.14 2.16 -0.12
CA MET A 35 -9.43 2.58 0.43
C MET A 35 -10.07 3.72 -0.37
N GLU A 36 -9.26 4.66 -0.88
CA GLU A 36 -9.73 5.70 -1.80
C GLU A 36 -10.36 5.09 -3.07
N ALA A 37 -9.70 4.10 -3.66
CA ALA A 37 -10.20 3.42 -4.85
C ALA A 37 -11.47 2.59 -4.60
N GLN A 38 -11.73 2.18 -3.35
CA GLN A 38 -12.92 1.43 -2.97
C GLN A 38 -14.18 2.31 -2.88
N TRP A 39 -14.03 3.60 -2.61
CA TRP A 39 -15.17 4.51 -2.37
C TRP A 39 -16.19 4.55 -3.51
N PRO A 40 -15.83 4.72 -4.80
CA PRO A 40 -16.79 4.71 -5.89
C PRO A 40 -17.62 3.43 -5.96
N GLU A 41 -17.00 2.27 -5.75
CA GLU A 41 -17.65 0.96 -5.79
C GLU A 41 -18.70 0.83 -4.68
N VAL A 42 -18.33 1.19 -3.45
CA VAL A 42 -19.24 1.17 -2.29
C VAL A 42 -20.40 2.14 -2.47
N ARG A 43 -20.12 3.37 -2.91
CA ARG A 43 -21.15 4.38 -3.18
C ARG A 43 -22.17 3.89 -4.22
N ASP A 44 -21.67 3.34 -5.31
CA ASP A 44 -22.53 2.92 -6.43
C ASP A 44 -23.36 1.67 -6.05
N ALA A 45 -22.80 0.75 -5.27
CA ALA A 45 -23.51 -0.41 -4.77
C ALA A 45 -24.65 -0.04 -3.79
N LEU A 46 -24.43 0.96 -2.94
CA LEU A 46 -25.42 1.41 -1.96
C LEU A 46 -26.44 2.41 -2.52
N ARG A 47 -26.19 2.96 -3.70
CA ARG A 47 -26.99 4.02 -4.31
C ARG A 47 -28.47 3.66 -4.48
N SER A 48 -28.79 2.42 -4.77
CA SER A 48 -30.15 1.93 -4.95
C SER A 48 -30.89 1.73 -3.62
N LEU A 49 -30.16 1.54 -2.53
CA LEU A 49 -30.72 1.29 -1.21
C LEU A 49 -31.00 2.59 -0.44
N THR A 50 -29.98 3.44 -0.32
CA THR A 50 -30.04 4.74 0.36
C THR A 50 -28.89 5.63 -0.10
N PRO A 51 -29.09 6.96 -0.16
CA PRO A 51 -27.99 7.88 -0.37
C PRO A 51 -26.95 7.73 0.74
N VAL A 52 -25.68 7.80 0.34
CA VAL A 52 -24.55 7.68 1.26
C VAL A 52 -23.59 8.83 1.08
N ARG A 53 -22.85 9.17 2.13
CA ARG A 53 -21.78 10.15 2.10
C ARG A 53 -20.54 9.58 2.76
N ARG A 54 -19.38 9.98 2.26
CA ARG A 54 -18.12 9.65 2.88
C ARG A 54 -17.92 10.51 4.13
N GLU A 55 -17.38 9.91 5.18
CA GLU A 55 -16.91 10.60 6.38
C GLU A 55 -15.38 10.58 6.42
N GLU A 56 -14.81 11.53 7.15
CA GLU A 56 -13.38 11.57 7.41
C GLU A 56 -12.96 10.34 8.22
N ALA A 57 -11.84 9.73 7.81
CA ALA A 57 -11.34 8.49 8.39
C ALA A 57 -9.81 8.49 8.43
N PRO A 58 -9.18 7.74 9.36
CA PRO A 58 -7.76 7.49 9.34
C PRO A 58 -7.29 6.83 8.04
N ALA A 59 -6.00 6.96 7.73
CA ALA A 59 -5.41 6.30 6.57
C ALA A 59 -5.64 4.76 6.63
N GLY A 60 -6.07 4.17 5.51
CA GLY A 60 -6.39 2.74 5.44
C GLY A 60 -7.78 2.36 5.94
N GLU A 61 -8.63 3.33 6.24
CA GLU A 61 -10.03 3.15 6.64
C GLU A 61 -10.95 3.97 5.74
N LEU A 62 -12.10 3.42 5.36
CA LEU A 62 -13.15 4.10 4.64
C LEU A 62 -14.42 4.10 5.50
N ARG A 63 -14.92 5.29 5.83
CA ARG A 63 -16.16 5.49 6.57
C ARG A 63 -17.25 6.03 5.66
N VAL A 64 -18.40 5.36 5.70
CA VAL A 64 -19.56 5.68 4.86
C VAL A 64 -20.79 5.85 5.73
N ARG A 65 -21.33 7.06 5.77
CA ARG A 65 -22.54 7.40 6.50
C ARG A 65 -23.76 7.11 5.65
N LEU A 66 -24.70 6.34 6.20
CA LEU A 66 -26.02 6.13 5.59
C LEU A 66 -26.95 7.31 5.88
N ASN A 67 -27.70 7.74 4.88
CA ASN A 67 -28.71 8.75 5.08
C ASN A 67 -29.93 8.18 5.86
N ASP A 68 -30.21 6.89 5.68
CA ASP A 68 -31.21 6.14 6.44
C ASP A 68 -30.55 5.03 7.28
N PRO A 69 -30.35 5.25 8.59
CA PRO A 69 -29.74 4.25 9.48
C PRO A 69 -30.56 2.96 9.63
N SER A 70 -31.85 2.98 9.35
CA SER A 70 -32.68 1.78 9.42
C SER A 70 -32.30 0.71 8.39
N LYS A 71 -31.62 1.13 7.32
CA LYS A 71 -31.12 0.27 6.24
C LYS A 71 -29.73 -0.35 6.54
N MET A 72 -29.21 -0.19 7.76
CA MET A 72 -27.86 -0.63 8.11
C MET A 72 -27.62 -2.12 7.82
N ALA A 73 -28.56 -2.99 8.18
CA ALA A 73 -28.39 -4.44 8.00
C ALA A 73 -28.22 -4.82 6.51
N GLU A 74 -29.07 -4.24 5.66
CA GLU A 74 -29.04 -4.47 4.22
C GLU A 74 -27.80 -3.84 3.58
N ALA A 75 -27.45 -2.63 3.99
CA ALA A 75 -26.25 -1.93 3.53
C ALA A 75 -24.95 -2.67 3.89
N LEU A 76 -24.87 -3.26 5.10
CA LEU A 76 -23.76 -4.10 5.51
C LEU A 76 -23.64 -5.35 4.63
N GLN A 77 -24.77 -5.99 4.29
CA GLN A 77 -24.74 -7.16 3.42
C GLN A 77 -24.24 -6.80 2.02
N ILE A 78 -24.81 -5.74 1.41
CA ILE A 78 -24.35 -5.24 0.10
C ILE A 78 -22.86 -4.91 0.11
N THR A 79 -22.37 -4.26 1.17
CA THR A 79 -20.95 -3.90 1.28
C THR A 79 -20.06 -5.13 1.46
N ARG A 80 -20.51 -6.14 2.22
CA ARG A 80 -19.78 -7.41 2.37
C ARG A 80 -19.71 -8.20 1.07
N ASP A 81 -20.74 -8.11 0.23
CA ASP A 81 -20.78 -8.80 -1.07
C ASP A 81 -19.80 -8.20 -2.09
N LEU A 82 -19.24 -7.00 -1.81
CA LEU A 82 -18.14 -6.42 -2.59
C LEU A 82 -16.77 -7.02 -2.25
N ALA A 83 -16.68 -7.76 -1.15
CA ALA A 83 -15.43 -8.38 -0.72
C ALA A 83 -14.94 -9.43 -1.72
N ARG A 84 -13.64 -9.45 -1.94
CA ARG A 84 -12.99 -10.38 -2.86
C ARG A 84 -12.14 -11.39 -2.09
N PRO A 85 -12.00 -12.62 -2.59
CA PRO A 85 -11.12 -13.59 -1.95
C PRO A 85 -9.67 -13.15 -2.09
N VAL A 86 -8.92 -13.25 -0.99
CA VAL A 86 -7.46 -13.04 -0.99
C VAL A 86 -6.77 -14.36 -1.29
N THR A 87 -5.92 -14.36 -2.31
CA THR A 87 -5.05 -15.50 -2.59
C THR A 87 -3.74 -15.32 -1.82
N THR A 88 -3.49 -16.21 -0.87
CA THR A 88 -2.22 -16.28 -0.13
C THR A 88 -1.37 -17.44 -0.64
N VAL A 89 -0.09 -17.44 -0.29
CA VAL A 89 0.86 -18.54 -0.65
C VAL A 89 0.39 -19.88 -0.08
N THR A 90 -0.38 -19.87 1.00
CA THR A 90 -0.93 -21.06 1.67
C THR A 90 -2.33 -21.47 1.19
N GLY A 91 -2.91 -20.73 0.23
CA GLY A 91 -4.24 -20.98 -0.32
C GLY A 91 -5.19 -19.79 -0.20
N ALA A 92 -6.50 -20.04 -0.22
CA ALA A 92 -7.51 -18.99 -0.09
C ALA A 92 -7.48 -18.40 1.33
N GLY A 93 -7.18 -17.11 1.44
CA GLY A 93 -6.90 -16.39 2.70
C GLY A 93 -8.06 -15.55 3.25
N GLY A 94 -9.31 -15.90 2.95
CA GLY A 94 -10.45 -15.10 3.42
C GLY A 94 -10.76 -13.90 2.52
N SER A 95 -11.41 -12.90 3.11
CA SER A 95 -11.87 -11.68 2.44
C SER A 95 -10.78 -10.60 2.44
N ASP A 96 -10.73 -9.77 1.39
CA ASP A 96 -9.79 -8.65 1.27
C ASP A 96 -10.16 -7.46 2.18
N ILE A 97 -11.44 -7.33 2.56
CA ILE A 97 -11.93 -6.26 3.41
C ILE A 97 -12.68 -6.79 4.64
N ASN A 98 -12.60 -6.03 5.73
CA ASN A 98 -13.45 -6.15 6.90
C ASN A 98 -14.51 -5.06 6.86
N VAL A 99 -15.78 -5.42 7.09
CA VAL A 99 -16.91 -4.50 7.08
C VAL A 99 -17.64 -4.56 8.41
N SER A 100 -17.76 -3.42 9.07
CA SER A 100 -18.50 -3.25 10.31
C SER A 100 -19.43 -2.05 10.21
N GLY A 101 -20.44 -1.99 11.06
CA GLY A 101 -21.38 -0.89 11.10
C GLY A 101 -21.79 -0.52 12.50
N ALA A 102 -21.81 0.78 12.79
CA ALA A 102 -22.28 1.33 14.06
C ALA A 102 -22.83 2.75 13.84
N ASN A 103 -23.88 3.10 14.57
CA ASN A 103 -24.43 4.47 14.62
C ASN A 103 -24.72 5.10 13.24
N GLY A 104 -25.18 4.30 12.27
CA GLY A 104 -25.46 4.78 10.92
C GLY A 104 -24.25 4.92 9.99
N THR A 105 -23.05 4.52 10.44
CA THR A 105 -21.82 4.55 9.66
C THR A 105 -21.31 3.14 9.42
N ILE A 106 -20.98 2.82 8.17
CA ILE A 106 -20.26 1.62 7.77
C ILE A 106 -18.76 1.95 7.77
N THR A 107 -17.97 1.10 8.40
CA THR A 107 -16.51 1.18 8.42
C THR A 107 -15.94 0.01 7.65
N ILE A 108 -15.09 0.30 6.68
CA ILE A 108 -14.40 -0.66 5.82
C ILE A 108 -12.90 -0.50 6.02
N THR A 109 -12.20 -1.61 6.26
CA THR A 109 -10.74 -1.67 6.38
C THR A 109 -10.21 -2.86 5.58
N LEU A 110 -8.95 -2.82 5.20
CA LEU A 110 -8.30 -4.01 4.65
C LEU A 110 -8.19 -5.10 5.73
N SER A 111 -8.44 -6.34 5.35
CA SER A 111 -8.17 -7.48 6.21
C SER A 111 -6.67 -7.66 6.44
N ASP A 112 -6.30 -8.37 7.50
CA ASP A 112 -4.87 -8.66 7.77
C ASP A 112 -4.26 -9.51 6.65
N ALA A 113 -5.03 -10.42 6.07
CA ALA A 113 -4.61 -11.22 4.92
C ALA A 113 -4.32 -10.34 3.68
N GLU A 114 -5.18 -9.36 3.37
CA GLU A 114 -4.96 -8.45 2.25
C GLU A 114 -3.81 -7.47 2.53
N LYS A 115 -3.66 -6.98 3.77
CA LYS A 115 -2.49 -6.18 4.15
C LYS A 115 -1.20 -6.95 3.91
N GLN A 116 -1.11 -8.18 4.39
CA GLN A 116 0.07 -9.02 4.21
C GLN A 116 0.35 -9.30 2.73
N ALA A 117 -0.67 -9.62 1.93
CA ALA A 117 -0.53 -9.85 0.50
C ALA A 117 -0.12 -8.57 -0.26
N THR A 118 -0.64 -7.41 0.16
CA THR A 118 -0.28 -6.10 -0.38
C THR A 118 1.17 -5.74 -0.04
N ASP A 119 1.59 -5.94 1.20
CA ASP A 119 2.96 -5.69 1.65
C ASP A 119 3.96 -6.52 0.85
N GLU A 120 3.69 -7.80 0.68
CA GLU A 120 4.56 -8.70 -0.08
C GLU A 120 4.68 -8.25 -1.55
N ARG A 121 3.56 -7.96 -2.22
CA ARG A 121 3.54 -7.47 -3.60
C ARG A 121 4.27 -6.14 -3.74
N THR A 122 4.01 -5.20 -2.82
CA THR A 122 4.62 -3.86 -2.85
C THR A 122 6.12 -3.94 -2.63
N MET A 123 6.58 -4.77 -1.69
CA MET A 123 8.01 -4.98 -1.44
C MET A 123 8.71 -5.63 -2.62
N GLN A 124 8.13 -6.66 -3.24
CA GLN A 124 8.68 -7.29 -4.44
C GLN A 124 8.79 -6.30 -5.61
N GLN A 125 7.76 -5.52 -5.87
CA GLN A 125 7.76 -4.50 -6.90
C GLN A 125 8.81 -3.41 -6.63
N SER A 126 8.93 -2.97 -5.38
CA SER A 126 9.91 -1.97 -4.98
C SER A 126 11.35 -2.47 -5.16
N LEU A 127 11.63 -3.73 -4.79
CA LEU A 127 12.92 -4.38 -5.03
C LEU A 127 13.26 -4.44 -6.53
N GLU A 128 12.28 -4.80 -7.36
CA GLU A 128 12.48 -4.89 -8.81
C GLU A 128 12.74 -3.52 -9.45
N ILE A 129 12.00 -2.50 -9.03
CA ILE A 129 12.19 -1.12 -9.50
C ILE A 129 13.59 -0.61 -9.11
N VAL A 130 13.98 -0.78 -7.85
CA VAL A 130 15.30 -0.37 -7.37
C VAL A 130 16.41 -1.08 -8.17
N ARG A 131 16.29 -2.39 -8.37
CA ARG A 131 17.25 -3.17 -9.15
C ARG A 131 17.37 -2.65 -10.58
N ARG A 132 16.27 -2.46 -11.27
CA ARG A 132 16.25 -1.94 -12.64
C ARG A 132 16.96 -0.60 -12.76
N ARG A 133 16.71 0.32 -11.84
CA ARG A 133 17.34 1.66 -11.88
C ARG A 133 18.84 1.63 -11.63
N ILE A 134 19.29 0.77 -10.73
CA ILE A 134 20.70 0.60 -10.45
C ILE A 134 21.39 -0.06 -11.66
N ASP A 135 20.75 -1.02 -12.30
CA ASP A 135 21.27 -1.68 -13.52
C ASP A 135 21.39 -0.70 -14.69
N GLU A 136 20.43 0.24 -14.84
CA GLU A 136 20.46 1.29 -15.88
C GLU A 136 21.68 2.22 -15.76
N VAL A 137 22.22 2.41 -14.56
CA VAL A 137 23.43 3.22 -14.32
C VAL A 137 24.71 2.42 -14.57
N GLY A 138 24.61 1.10 -14.81
CA GLY A 138 25.76 0.24 -15.16
C GLY A 138 26.68 -0.05 -13.98
N THR A 139 26.19 0.00 -12.75
CA THR A 139 26.95 -0.33 -11.55
C THR A 139 27.19 -1.84 -11.44
N ARG A 140 28.41 -2.22 -11.00
CA ARG A 140 28.76 -3.63 -10.84
C ARG A 140 28.31 -4.15 -9.48
N GLU A 141 27.59 -5.28 -9.48
CA GLU A 141 27.27 -6.09 -8.31
C GLU A 141 26.60 -5.34 -7.14
N PRO A 142 25.43 -4.69 -7.35
CA PRO A 142 24.71 -4.08 -6.26
C PRO A 142 24.14 -5.16 -5.32
N THR A 143 24.17 -4.91 -4.02
CA THR A 143 23.42 -5.70 -3.05
C THR A 143 22.10 -4.99 -2.74
N ILE A 144 20.99 -5.66 -3.03
CA ILE A 144 19.64 -5.15 -2.79
C ILE A 144 18.90 -6.22 -2.00
N GLN A 145 18.58 -5.93 -0.74
CA GLN A 145 17.98 -6.89 0.19
C GLN A 145 16.83 -6.27 0.96
N ARG A 146 15.76 -7.05 1.10
CA ARG A 146 14.67 -6.71 2.02
C ARG A 146 15.14 -6.80 3.48
N GLN A 147 14.82 -5.78 4.28
CA GLN A 147 15.04 -5.78 5.72
C GLN A 147 13.72 -5.52 6.45
N GLY A 148 13.22 -6.56 7.14
CA GLY A 148 11.94 -6.47 7.84
C GLY A 148 10.74 -6.39 6.91
N ALA A 149 9.68 -5.72 7.34
CA ALA A 149 8.40 -5.66 6.64
C ALA A 149 8.39 -4.63 5.50
N ASP A 150 9.07 -3.49 5.69
CA ASP A 150 8.89 -2.26 4.91
C ASP A 150 10.21 -1.60 4.46
N ARG A 151 11.39 -2.22 4.71
CA ARG A 151 12.69 -1.63 4.40
C ARG A 151 13.47 -2.43 3.38
N ILE A 152 14.27 -1.70 2.60
CA ILE A 152 15.18 -2.23 1.58
C ILE A 152 16.57 -1.69 1.85
N LEU A 153 17.53 -2.58 2.07
CA LEU A 153 18.95 -2.23 2.12
C LEU A 153 19.53 -2.27 0.72
N ILE A 154 20.16 -1.17 0.32
CA ILE A 154 20.78 -0.99 -0.99
C ILE A 154 22.24 -0.63 -0.78
N GLN A 155 23.14 -1.43 -1.33
CA GLN A 155 24.59 -1.21 -1.28
C GLN A 155 25.11 -1.25 -2.71
N VAL A 156 25.77 -0.17 -3.13
CA VAL A 156 26.26 -0.05 -4.50
C VAL A 156 27.74 0.33 -4.47
N PRO A 157 28.63 -0.58 -4.82
CA PRO A 157 30.06 -0.28 -4.94
C PRO A 157 30.31 0.69 -6.09
N GLY A 158 31.24 1.64 -5.90
CA GLY A 158 31.62 2.60 -6.92
C GLY A 158 30.78 3.84 -7.05
N ILE A 159 29.67 3.96 -6.27
CA ILE A 159 28.93 5.21 -6.12
C ILE A 159 29.51 5.98 -4.94
N GLY A 160 29.79 7.28 -5.14
CA GLY A 160 30.56 8.09 -4.19
C GLY A 160 29.81 8.50 -2.94
N SER A 161 28.45 8.51 -2.97
CA SER A 161 27.65 8.96 -1.83
C SER A 161 26.23 8.38 -1.80
N ALA A 162 25.65 8.35 -0.60
CA ALA A 162 24.24 7.99 -0.43
C ALA A 162 23.29 8.97 -1.13
N ALA A 163 23.68 10.25 -1.25
CA ALA A 163 22.90 11.27 -1.96
C ALA A 163 22.82 10.98 -3.47
N GLU A 164 23.94 10.53 -4.09
CA GLU A 164 23.99 10.12 -5.49
C GLU A 164 23.11 8.88 -5.73
N LEU A 165 23.22 7.88 -4.86
CA LEU A 165 22.39 6.68 -4.89
C LEU A 165 20.90 7.03 -4.73
N LYS A 166 20.56 7.93 -3.81
CA LYS A 166 19.21 8.45 -3.63
C LYS A 166 18.67 9.12 -4.92
N ALA A 167 19.50 9.93 -5.59
CA ALA A 167 19.11 10.57 -6.84
C ALA A 167 18.80 9.54 -7.95
N ILE A 168 19.59 8.47 -8.04
CA ILE A 168 19.36 7.37 -8.99
C ILE A 168 18.03 6.66 -8.72
N ILE A 169 17.73 6.37 -7.46
CA ILE A 169 16.51 5.66 -7.06
C ILE A 169 15.30 6.59 -7.06
N GLY A 170 15.48 7.87 -6.68
CA GLY A 170 14.44 8.86 -6.49
C GLY A 170 13.95 9.59 -7.75
N THR A 171 14.53 9.36 -8.91
CA THR A 171 14.19 10.04 -10.17
C THR A 171 12.86 9.62 -10.80
N THR A 172 11.91 9.15 -9.98
CA THR A 172 10.52 8.96 -10.45
C THR A 172 9.57 9.59 -9.45
N ALA A 173 9.35 10.82 -9.64
CA ALA A 173 8.07 11.42 -9.28
C ALA A 173 7.19 11.40 -10.51
#